data_77e71ebb242d0dc69b47f787c2d5e2b5
#
_entry.id   77e71ebb242d0dc69b47f787c2d5e2b5
#
_cell.length_a   1.000
_cell.length_b   1.000
_cell.length_c   1.000
_cell.angle_alpha   90.00
_cell.angle_beta   90.00
_cell.angle_gamma   90.00
#
_symmetry.space_group_name_H-M   'P 1'
#
loop_
_entity.id
_entity.type
_entity.pdbx_description
1 polymer ?
#
loop_
_entity_poly.entity_id
_entity_poly.type
_entity_poly.pdbx_seq_one_letter_code
_entity_poly.pdbx_strand_id
1 'polypeptide(L)'
;FGMPAENAAMEKNVHPGKWTYQNIDAMKAQFAKLGLSLDWSREFATCDPEYYGAQQALFLKMLDNGLIYRKASKVNWDPVDNTVLANEQVIEGRGWRSGALVEQRELTQWFFKITEYAEDLLEEVQKLERWPEKVRTMQANWIGRSEGLQMRFEWDGAAPANFDDGIEIFTTRPDTLFGASFIALSPDHPLTIQLAENSEELKAFRGKCAQVGTSEEAIEKAEKLGFDTGLTVKHPFEDGKTLPVWVANF
;
A
#
# COMPACT_ATOMS: atom_id res chain seq x y z
N PHE A 1 15.98 18.00 2.96
CA PHE A 1 15.13 18.95 3.70
C PHE A 1 13.65 18.55 3.70
N GLY A 2 13.27 17.59 2.89
CA GLY A 2 11.91 17.10 2.74
C GLY A 2 11.06 17.91 1.78
N MET A 3 10.09 17.25 1.15
CA MET A 3 9.25 17.78 0.09
C MET A 3 8.56 19.13 0.43
N PRO A 4 7.98 19.35 1.62
CA PRO A 4 7.34 20.64 1.93
C PRO A 4 8.31 21.82 1.91
N ALA A 5 9.53 21.64 2.45
CA ALA A 5 10.55 22.68 2.45
C ALA A 5 11.11 22.94 1.05
N GLU A 6 11.31 21.89 0.27
CA GLU A 6 11.82 21.97 -1.10
C GLU A 6 10.84 22.68 -2.03
N ASN A 7 9.55 22.36 -1.94
CA ASN A 7 8.52 23.01 -2.76
C ASN A 7 8.36 24.48 -2.40
N ALA A 8 8.32 24.83 -1.10
CA ALA A 8 8.27 26.23 -0.68
C ALA A 8 9.53 27.01 -1.14
N ALA A 9 10.69 26.36 -1.14
CA ALA A 9 11.94 26.94 -1.61
C ALA A 9 11.92 27.17 -3.13
N MET A 10 11.35 26.23 -3.91
CA MET A 10 11.15 26.40 -5.36
C MET A 10 10.21 27.57 -5.66
N GLU A 11 9.06 27.66 -5.00
CA GLU A 11 8.11 28.78 -5.16
C GLU A 11 8.77 30.14 -4.89
N LYS A 12 9.67 30.20 -3.91
CA LYS A 12 10.37 31.41 -3.49
C LYS A 12 11.70 31.62 -4.17
N ASN A 13 12.10 30.71 -5.05
CA ASN A 13 13.38 30.72 -5.74
C ASN A 13 14.59 30.89 -4.78
N VAL A 14 14.60 30.13 -3.69
CA VAL A 14 15.65 30.10 -2.66
C VAL A 14 16.15 28.68 -2.45
N HIS A 15 17.36 28.53 -1.88
CA HIS A 15 17.87 27.21 -1.53
C HIS A 15 17.07 26.59 -0.36
N PRO A 16 16.63 25.32 -0.41
CA PRO A 16 15.78 24.71 0.63
C PRO A 16 16.43 24.70 2.03
N GLY A 17 17.75 24.53 2.12
CA GLY A 17 18.46 24.63 3.40
C GLY A 17 18.34 26.02 4.00
N LYS A 18 18.54 27.09 3.21
CA LYS A 18 18.38 28.47 3.67
C LYS A 18 16.94 28.72 4.16
N TRP A 19 15.95 28.25 3.41
CA TRP A 19 14.55 28.36 3.76
C TRP A 19 14.25 27.62 5.09
N THR A 20 14.75 26.40 5.24
CA THR A 20 14.52 25.58 6.44
C THR A 20 15.08 26.27 7.70
N TYR A 21 16.34 26.70 7.69
CA TYR A 21 16.94 27.32 8.87
C TYR A 21 16.34 28.67 9.21
N GLN A 22 15.95 29.47 8.20
CA GLN A 22 15.22 30.71 8.43
C GLN A 22 13.86 30.48 9.13
N ASN A 23 13.15 29.40 8.76
CA ASN A 23 11.92 29.02 9.45
C ASN A 23 12.15 28.52 10.87
N ILE A 24 13.20 27.73 11.11
CA ILE A 24 13.60 27.30 12.44
C ILE A 24 13.86 28.51 13.35
N ASP A 25 14.64 29.48 12.89
CA ASP A 25 14.93 30.70 13.65
C ASP A 25 13.68 31.52 13.94
N ALA A 26 12.77 31.64 12.95
CA ALA A 26 11.50 32.32 13.12
C ALA A 26 10.60 31.62 14.16
N MET A 27 10.51 30.29 14.11
CA MET A 27 9.75 29.52 15.11
C MET A 27 10.34 29.65 16.52
N LYS A 28 11.67 29.59 16.65
CA LYS A 28 12.34 29.81 17.94
C LYS A 28 12.00 31.18 18.53
N ALA A 29 12.05 32.24 17.71
CA ALA A 29 11.66 33.57 18.13
C ALA A 29 10.18 33.65 18.57
N GLN A 30 9.28 32.93 17.90
CA GLN A 30 7.87 32.84 18.28
C GLN A 30 7.69 32.08 19.60
N PHE A 31 8.37 30.95 19.81
CA PHE A 31 8.34 30.19 21.05
C PHE A 31 8.88 31.00 22.25
N ALA A 32 9.92 31.78 22.04
CA ALA A 32 10.42 32.69 23.06
C ALA A 32 9.36 33.74 23.48
N LYS A 33 8.59 34.28 22.53
CA LYS A 33 7.49 35.22 22.82
C LYS A 33 6.34 34.56 23.57
N LEU A 34 6.11 33.27 23.38
CA LEU A 34 5.10 32.48 24.10
C LEU A 34 5.56 32.14 25.53
N GLY A 35 6.81 32.43 25.87
CA GLY A 35 7.38 32.11 27.19
C GLY A 35 7.59 30.62 27.45
N LEU A 36 7.78 29.82 26.38
CA LEU A 36 8.06 28.40 26.51
C LEU A 36 9.45 28.17 27.11
N SER A 37 9.51 27.36 28.15
CA SER A 37 10.76 26.98 28.86
C SER A 37 11.40 25.77 28.20
N LEU A 38 12.01 25.96 27.03
CA LEU A 38 12.69 24.92 26.26
C LEU A 38 14.20 24.94 26.48
N ASP A 39 14.79 23.77 26.61
CA ASP A 39 16.27 23.63 26.67
C ASP A 39 16.82 23.57 25.24
N TRP A 40 17.21 24.72 24.71
CA TRP A 40 17.77 24.86 23.37
C TRP A 40 19.16 24.18 23.19
N SER A 41 19.82 23.79 24.26
CA SER A 41 21.07 23.03 24.15
C SER A 41 20.85 21.62 23.60
N ARG A 42 19.61 21.16 23.61
CA ARG A 42 19.16 19.86 23.07
C ARG A 42 18.49 19.96 21.72
N GLU A 43 18.56 21.10 21.10
CA GLU A 43 18.05 21.29 19.72
C GLU A 43 18.88 20.50 18.72
N PHE A 44 18.21 19.88 17.76
CA PHE A 44 18.84 19.26 16.61
C PHE A 44 17.91 19.40 15.39
N ALA A 45 18.47 19.38 14.20
CA ALA A 45 17.71 19.36 12.96
C ALA A 45 17.88 17.99 12.28
N THR A 46 16.78 17.38 11.89
CA THR A 46 16.80 16.06 11.23
C THR A 46 17.44 16.08 9.84
N CYS A 47 17.62 17.27 9.27
CA CYS A 47 18.34 17.50 8.02
C CYS A 47 19.85 17.68 8.19
N ASP A 48 20.36 17.68 9.41
CA ASP A 48 21.80 17.79 9.66
C ASP A 48 22.51 16.44 9.48
N PRO A 49 23.76 16.46 8.94
CA PRO A 49 24.53 15.24 8.72
C PRO A 49 24.73 14.38 9.98
N GLU A 50 24.89 15.01 11.13
CA GLU A 50 25.03 14.34 12.43
C GLU A 50 23.81 13.49 12.76
N TYR A 51 22.61 13.95 12.37
CA TYR A 51 21.36 13.21 12.59
C TYR A 51 21.17 12.12 11.53
N TYR A 52 21.11 12.50 10.25
CA TYR A 52 20.80 11.54 9.20
C TYR A 52 21.93 10.53 8.95
N GLY A 53 23.16 10.87 9.31
CA GLY A 53 24.28 9.92 9.26
C GLY A 53 24.05 8.71 10.16
N ALA A 54 23.56 8.92 11.39
CA ALA A 54 23.18 7.84 12.29
C ALA A 54 21.99 7.02 11.74
N GLN A 55 21.01 7.68 11.14
CA GLN A 55 19.88 7.03 10.51
C GLN A 55 20.29 6.18 9.30
N GLN A 56 21.21 6.67 8.47
CA GLN A 56 21.77 5.91 7.34
C GLN A 56 22.60 4.70 7.82
N ALA A 57 23.35 4.84 8.91
CA ALA A 57 24.07 3.72 9.51
C ALA A 57 23.13 2.63 10.03
N LEU A 58 21.98 3.01 10.62
CA LEU A 58 20.94 2.07 11.03
C LEU A 58 20.33 1.36 9.82
N PHE A 59 20.04 2.10 8.72
CA PHE A 59 19.54 1.51 7.49
C PHE A 59 20.49 0.43 6.93
N LEU A 60 21.80 0.71 6.90
CA LEU A 60 22.79 -0.26 6.45
C LEU A 60 22.84 -1.50 7.35
N LYS A 61 22.76 -1.34 8.67
CA LYS A 61 22.64 -2.46 9.60
C LYS A 61 21.42 -3.34 9.31
N MET A 62 20.27 -2.74 9.03
CA MET A 62 19.05 -3.47 8.70
C MET A 62 19.18 -4.18 7.34
N LEU A 63 19.85 -3.57 6.38
CA LEU A 63 20.14 -4.18 5.08
C LEU A 63 21.06 -5.40 5.23
N ASP A 64 22.15 -5.27 6.00
CA ASP A 64 23.11 -6.35 6.26
C ASP A 64 22.45 -7.54 6.99
N ASN A 65 21.44 -7.26 7.81
CA ASN A 65 20.63 -8.29 8.49
C ASN A 65 19.48 -8.83 7.62
N GLY A 66 19.39 -8.45 6.35
CA GLY A 66 18.39 -8.95 5.41
C GLY A 66 16.96 -8.46 5.66
N LEU A 67 16.77 -7.43 6.49
CA LEU A 67 15.47 -6.83 6.80
C LEU A 67 15.02 -5.82 5.76
N ILE A 68 15.91 -5.42 4.87
CA ILE A 68 15.64 -4.47 3.80
C ILE A 68 15.97 -5.13 2.45
N TYR A 69 15.14 -4.88 1.46
CA TYR A 69 15.32 -5.39 0.11
C TYR A 69 14.84 -4.37 -0.94
N ARG A 70 15.21 -4.59 -2.19
CA ARG A 70 14.74 -3.77 -3.32
C ARG A 70 13.87 -4.60 -4.24
N LYS A 71 12.78 -4.01 -4.70
CA LYS A 71 11.96 -4.57 -5.79
C LYS A 71 11.31 -3.45 -6.60
N ALA A 72 10.95 -3.77 -7.84
CA ALA A 72 10.07 -2.95 -8.63
C ALA A 72 8.65 -3.01 -8.03
N SER A 73 8.02 -1.85 -7.92
CA SER A 73 6.65 -1.72 -7.41
C SER A 73 5.95 -0.55 -8.09
N LYS A 74 4.65 -0.68 -8.28
CA LYS A 74 3.81 0.43 -8.74
C LYS A 74 3.70 1.47 -7.64
N VAL A 75 3.92 2.71 -8.00
CA VAL A 75 3.81 3.87 -7.11
C VAL A 75 2.92 4.93 -7.73
N ASN A 76 2.29 5.73 -6.89
CA ASN A 76 1.57 6.91 -7.32
C ASN A 76 2.57 8.01 -7.65
N TRP A 77 2.62 8.45 -8.89
CA TRP A 77 3.52 9.49 -9.35
C TRP A 77 2.76 10.78 -9.66
N ASP A 78 3.20 11.87 -9.07
CA ASP A 78 2.72 13.20 -9.42
C ASP A 78 3.63 13.81 -10.50
N PRO A 79 3.11 14.06 -11.73
CA PRO A 79 3.93 14.56 -12.82
C PRO A 79 4.25 16.06 -12.70
N VAL A 80 3.54 16.81 -11.84
CA VAL A 80 3.78 18.24 -11.59
C VAL A 80 4.82 18.43 -10.50
N ASP A 81 4.63 17.76 -9.35
CA ASP A 81 5.58 17.81 -8.24
C ASP A 81 6.79 16.90 -8.47
N ASN A 82 6.79 16.06 -9.53
CA ASN A 82 7.84 15.11 -9.87
C ASN A 82 8.24 14.21 -8.67
N THR A 83 7.26 13.68 -7.97
CA THR A 83 7.48 12.91 -6.75
C THR A 83 6.52 11.72 -6.64
N VAL A 84 6.91 10.74 -5.82
CA VAL A 84 6.04 9.64 -5.41
C VAL A 84 5.13 10.11 -4.29
N LEU A 85 3.83 9.79 -4.40
CA LEU A 85 2.83 10.09 -3.38
C LEU A 85 2.45 8.81 -2.62
N ALA A 86 2.31 8.94 -1.29
CA ALA A 86 1.64 7.92 -0.48
C ALA A 86 0.14 7.87 -0.83
N ASN A 87 -0.52 6.76 -0.47
CA ASN A 87 -1.95 6.60 -0.79
C ASN A 87 -2.80 7.72 -0.20
N GLU A 88 -2.49 8.17 1.02
CA GLU A 88 -3.18 9.25 1.73
C GLU A 88 -3.01 10.63 1.07
N GLN A 89 -2.03 10.74 0.17
CA GLN A 89 -1.74 11.95 -0.59
C GLN A 89 -2.43 11.97 -1.96
N VAL A 90 -3.21 10.96 -2.28
CA VAL A 90 -4.01 10.86 -3.50
C VAL A 90 -5.48 11.02 -3.13
N ILE A 91 -6.11 12.12 -3.58
CA ILE A 91 -7.52 12.44 -3.33
C ILE A 91 -8.23 12.44 -4.67
N GLU A 92 -9.23 11.56 -4.83
CA GLU A 92 -10.00 11.42 -6.08
C GLU A 92 -9.11 11.25 -7.33
N GLY A 93 -8.03 10.46 -7.22
CA GLY A 93 -7.07 10.22 -8.31
C GLY A 93 -6.13 11.39 -8.61
N ARG A 94 -6.11 12.41 -7.76
CA ARG A 94 -5.28 13.61 -7.90
C ARG A 94 -4.31 13.77 -6.75
N GLY A 95 -3.14 14.31 -7.03
CA GLY A 95 -2.20 14.71 -5.99
C GLY A 95 -2.83 15.77 -5.07
N TRP A 96 -2.79 15.51 -3.76
CA TRP A 96 -3.40 16.36 -2.73
C TRP A 96 -2.94 17.83 -2.75
N ARG A 97 -1.78 18.07 -3.33
CA ARG A 97 -1.11 19.36 -3.37
C ARG A 97 -1.16 20.00 -4.74
N SER A 98 -0.71 19.30 -5.77
CA SER A 98 -0.64 19.80 -7.15
C SER A 98 -2.01 19.85 -7.84
N GLY A 99 -2.96 19.01 -7.40
CA GLY A 99 -4.23 18.77 -8.11
C GLY A 99 -4.08 18.04 -9.45
N ALA A 100 -2.84 17.65 -9.82
CA ALA A 100 -2.58 16.90 -11.05
C ALA A 100 -3.15 15.48 -10.96
N LEU A 101 -3.56 14.90 -12.10
CA LEU A 101 -3.89 13.49 -12.17
C LEU A 101 -2.63 12.66 -11.87
N VAL A 102 -2.78 11.72 -10.94
CA VAL A 102 -1.71 10.82 -10.54
C VAL A 102 -1.52 9.74 -11.59
N GLU A 103 -0.28 9.45 -11.92
CA GLU A 103 0.11 8.37 -12.81
C GLU A 103 0.60 7.16 -12.00
N GLN A 104 0.27 5.95 -12.46
CA GLN A 104 0.89 4.73 -11.93
C GLN A 104 2.20 4.49 -12.66
N ARG A 105 3.31 4.50 -11.94
CA ARG A 105 4.65 4.19 -12.49
C ARG A 105 5.28 3.03 -11.74
N GLU A 106 6.00 2.20 -12.46
CA GLU A 106 6.81 1.15 -11.87
C GLU A 106 8.21 1.71 -11.57
N LEU A 107 8.57 1.74 -10.29
CA LEU A 107 9.87 2.19 -9.81
C LEU A 107 10.49 1.15 -8.89
N THR A 108 11.82 1.00 -8.97
CA THR A 108 12.56 0.19 -8.01
C THR A 108 12.69 0.94 -6.70
N GLN A 109 12.07 0.40 -5.65
CA GLN A 109 12.00 0.99 -4.32
C GLN A 109 12.64 0.09 -3.26
N TRP A 110 12.97 0.67 -2.10
CA TRP A 110 13.39 -0.04 -0.93
C TRP A 110 12.18 -0.43 -0.08
N PHE A 111 12.21 -1.65 0.42
CA PHE A 111 11.16 -2.20 1.27
C PHE A 111 11.75 -2.78 2.55
N PHE A 112 11.05 -2.59 3.66
CA PHE A 112 11.30 -3.32 4.91
C PHE A 112 10.46 -4.58 4.94
N LYS A 113 11.03 -5.68 5.43
CA LYS A 113 10.29 -6.92 5.73
C LYS A 113 9.53 -6.77 7.04
N ILE A 114 8.52 -5.91 7.07
CA ILE A 114 7.81 -5.54 8.30
C ILE A 114 7.08 -6.72 8.96
N THR A 115 6.80 -7.79 8.22
CA THR A 115 6.13 -8.98 8.72
C THR A 115 7.08 -10.04 9.28
N GLU A 116 8.40 -9.86 9.16
CA GLU A 116 9.40 -10.83 9.61
C GLU A 116 9.28 -11.16 11.09
N TYR A 117 8.93 -10.18 11.91
CA TYR A 117 8.78 -10.31 13.35
C TYR A 117 7.33 -10.23 13.83
N ALA A 118 6.35 -10.45 12.95
CA ALA A 118 4.94 -10.25 13.29
C ALA A 118 4.48 -11.19 14.42
N GLU A 119 4.87 -12.47 14.37
CA GLU A 119 4.55 -13.46 15.41
C GLU A 119 5.24 -13.11 16.74
N ASP A 120 6.55 -12.81 16.70
CA ASP A 120 7.31 -12.42 17.90
C ASP A 120 6.70 -11.17 18.56
N LEU A 121 6.32 -10.18 17.75
CA LEU A 121 5.68 -8.96 18.24
C LEU A 121 4.32 -9.25 18.87
N LEU A 122 3.53 -10.15 18.28
CA LEU A 122 2.23 -10.53 18.81
C LEU A 122 2.36 -11.23 20.17
N GLU A 123 3.34 -12.13 20.30
CA GLU A 123 3.62 -12.81 21.57
C GLU A 123 4.15 -11.85 22.64
N GLU A 124 5.10 -10.97 22.26
CA GLU A 124 5.73 -10.05 23.21
C GLU A 124 4.77 -8.96 23.70
N VAL A 125 3.83 -8.49 22.86
CA VAL A 125 2.77 -7.55 23.28
C VAL A 125 1.96 -8.10 24.45
N GLN A 126 1.71 -9.41 24.51
CA GLN A 126 0.97 -10.01 25.61
C GLN A 126 1.73 -9.96 26.95
N LYS A 127 3.07 -9.92 26.91
CA LYS A 127 3.95 -9.87 28.07
C LYS A 127 4.15 -8.46 28.64
N LEU A 128 3.66 -7.43 27.97
CA LEU A 128 3.78 -6.03 28.39
C LEU A 128 2.76 -5.65 29.48
N GLU A 129 2.86 -6.27 30.66
CA GLU A 129 1.91 -6.11 31.75
C GLU A 129 1.71 -4.66 32.23
N ARG A 130 2.72 -3.81 32.06
CA ARG A 130 2.66 -2.37 32.44
C ARG A 130 1.94 -1.50 31.42
N TRP A 131 1.63 -2.05 30.25
CA TRP A 131 0.88 -1.34 29.23
C TRP A 131 -0.63 -1.47 29.49
N PRO A 132 -1.43 -0.42 29.26
CA PRO A 132 -2.89 -0.53 29.35
C PRO A 132 -3.43 -1.63 28.43
N GLU A 133 -4.37 -2.42 28.90
CA GLU A 133 -4.98 -3.52 28.15
C GLU A 133 -5.52 -3.07 26.80
N LYS A 134 -6.19 -1.89 26.76
CA LYS A 134 -6.70 -1.30 25.51
C LYS A 134 -5.60 -1.12 24.47
N VAL A 135 -4.41 -0.68 24.89
CA VAL A 135 -3.27 -0.46 23.97
C VAL A 135 -2.75 -1.80 23.45
N ARG A 136 -2.59 -2.80 24.31
CA ARG A 136 -2.17 -4.14 23.90
C ARG A 136 -3.13 -4.77 22.90
N THR A 137 -4.44 -4.67 23.17
CA THR A 137 -5.48 -5.14 22.25
C THR A 137 -5.41 -4.43 20.90
N MET A 138 -5.24 -3.09 20.90
CA MET A 138 -5.10 -2.33 19.64
C MET A 138 -3.87 -2.77 18.83
N GLN A 139 -2.72 -3.03 19.50
CA GLN A 139 -1.51 -3.50 18.83
C GLN A 139 -1.70 -4.92 18.26
N ALA A 140 -2.29 -5.83 19.03
CA ALA A 140 -2.58 -7.18 18.58
C ALA A 140 -3.52 -7.20 17.36
N ASN A 141 -4.57 -6.39 17.39
CA ASN A 141 -5.51 -6.25 16.28
C ASN A 141 -4.87 -5.61 15.03
N TRP A 142 -3.93 -4.68 15.24
CA TRP A 142 -3.17 -4.07 14.14
C TRP A 142 -2.25 -5.07 13.43
N ILE A 143 -1.57 -5.95 14.19
CA ILE A 143 -0.77 -7.03 13.63
C ILE A 143 -1.66 -7.99 12.84
N GLY A 144 -2.86 -8.28 13.35
CA GLY A 144 -3.93 -8.90 12.59
C GLY A 144 -3.60 -10.32 12.11
N ARG A 145 -3.13 -11.21 13.02
CA ARG A 145 -2.94 -12.62 12.64
C ARG A 145 -4.25 -13.20 12.11
N SER A 146 -4.20 -13.75 10.92
CA SER A 146 -5.32 -14.44 10.30
C SER A 146 -4.88 -15.84 9.85
N GLU A 147 -5.81 -16.79 9.95
CA GLU A 147 -5.64 -18.14 9.43
C GLU A 147 -6.67 -18.37 8.33
N GLY A 148 -6.27 -19.07 7.29
CA GLY A 148 -7.15 -19.31 6.15
C GLY A 148 -6.78 -20.57 5.39
N LEU A 149 -7.64 -20.89 4.43
CA LEU A 149 -7.49 -22.02 3.52
C LEU A 149 -7.04 -21.52 2.15
N GLN A 150 -5.95 -22.09 1.65
CA GLN A 150 -5.55 -21.96 0.26
C GLN A 150 -6.08 -23.14 -0.51
N MET A 151 -6.75 -22.89 -1.62
CA MET A 151 -7.36 -23.94 -2.42
C MET A 151 -7.44 -23.55 -3.88
N ARG A 152 -7.66 -24.56 -4.74
CA ARG A 152 -7.69 -24.41 -6.19
C ARG A 152 -9.02 -24.81 -6.76
N PHE A 153 -9.50 -24.01 -7.69
CA PHE A 153 -10.69 -24.28 -8.51
C PHE A 153 -10.25 -24.72 -9.90
N GLU A 154 -10.61 -25.91 -10.30
CA GLU A 154 -10.32 -26.43 -11.64
C GLU A 154 -11.24 -25.77 -12.69
N TRP A 155 -10.73 -25.61 -13.89
CA TRP A 155 -11.54 -25.10 -14.99
C TRP A 155 -12.69 -26.06 -15.35
N ASP A 156 -13.83 -25.48 -15.65
CA ASP A 156 -14.94 -26.19 -16.29
C ASP A 156 -14.89 -25.92 -17.79
N GLY A 157 -14.17 -26.79 -18.52
CA GLY A 157 -13.90 -26.65 -19.93
C GLY A 157 -12.42 -26.46 -20.25
N ALA A 158 -12.12 -25.79 -21.37
CA ALA A 158 -10.74 -25.57 -21.80
C ALA A 158 -10.06 -24.52 -20.92
N ALA A 159 -8.90 -24.87 -20.37
CA ALA A 159 -8.09 -23.93 -19.60
C ALA A 159 -7.57 -22.78 -20.50
N PRO A 160 -7.53 -21.54 -20.00
CA PRO A 160 -6.82 -20.47 -20.67
C PRO A 160 -5.32 -20.78 -20.78
N ALA A 161 -4.68 -20.36 -21.86
CA ALA A 161 -3.24 -20.58 -22.07
C ALA A 161 -2.42 -20.07 -20.88
N ASN A 162 -1.45 -20.85 -20.43
CA ASN A 162 -0.60 -20.59 -19.26
C ASN A 162 -1.31 -20.63 -17.89
N PHE A 163 -2.56 -21.09 -17.84
CA PHE A 163 -3.34 -21.20 -16.58
C PHE A 163 -3.97 -22.61 -16.46
N ASP A 164 -3.28 -23.63 -16.91
CA ASP A 164 -3.79 -25.02 -16.97
C ASP A 164 -4.18 -25.57 -15.60
N ASP A 165 -3.53 -25.09 -14.53
CA ASP A 165 -3.73 -25.55 -13.15
C ASP A 165 -5.02 -25.04 -12.47
N GLY A 166 -5.81 -24.17 -13.13
CA GLY A 166 -6.98 -23.56 -12.52
C GLY A 166 -6.69 -22.21 -11.80
N ILE A 167 -7.62 -21.81 -10.93
CA ILE A 167 -7.51 -20.57 -10.13
C ILE A 167 -7.25 -20.94 -8.68
N GLU A 168 -6.18 -20.42 -8.12
CA GLU A 168 -5.87 -20.54 -6.71
C GLU A 168 -6.47 -19.35 -5.95
N ILE A 169 -7.16 -19.64 -4.84
CA ILE A 169 -7.72 -18.65 -3.94
C ILE A 169 -7.21 -18.84 -2.52
N PHE A 170 -7.23 -17.78 -1.74
CA PHE A 170 -7.08 -17.82 -0.30
C PHE A 170 -8.35 -17.26 0.35
N THR A 171 -8.87 -17.94 1.38
CA THR A 171 -10.03 -17.49 2.14
C THR A 171 -9.83 -17.67 3.64
N THR A 172 -10.20 -16.68 4.43
CA THR A 172 -10.29 -16.77 5.89
C THR A 172 -11.66 -17.34 6.35
N ARG A 173 -12.59 -17.55 5.42
CA ARG A 173 -13.94 -18.04 5.68
C ARG A 173 -14.25 -19.30 4.84
N PRO A 174 -13.54 -20.41 5.09
CA PRO A 174 -13.80 -21.66 4.35
C PRO A 174 -15.22 -22.20 4.57
N ASP A 175 -15.85 -21.85 5.70
CA ASP A 175 -17.23 -22.20 6.03
C ASP A 175 -18.26 -21.61 5.03
N THR A 176 -17.96 -20.51 4.36
CA THR A 176 -18.85 -19.87 3.38
C THR A 176 -18.72 -20.41 1.97
N LEU A 177 -17.81 -21.34 1.72
CA LEU A 177 -17.47 -21.82 0.39
C LEU A 177 -18.65 -22.42 -0.37
N PHE A 178 -19.50 -23.18 0.33
CA PHE A 178 -20.70 -23.77 -0.25
C PHE A 178 -21.72 -22.72 -0.75
N GLY A 179 -21.65 -21.50 -0.21
CA GLY A 179 -22.43 -20.35 -0.66
C GLY A 179 -21.78 -19.52 -1.76
N ALA A 180 -20.58 -19.94 -2.25
CA ALA A 180 -19.91 -19.22 -3.31
C ALA A 180 -20.75 -19.20 -4.59
N SER A 181 -20.89 -18.01 -5.20
CA SER A 181 -21.67 -17.78 -6.40
C SER A 181 -20.82 -17.36 -7.60
N PHE A 182 -19.58 -16.92 -7.37
CA PHE A 182 -18.61 -16.56 -8.41
C PHE A 182 -17.19 -16.55 -7.85
N ILE A 183 -16.19 -16.54 -8.72
CA ILE A 183 -14.78 -16.24 -8.39
C ILE A 183 -14.45 -14.87 -8.95
N ALA A 184 -13.83 -14.02 -8.12
CA ALA A 184 -13.37 -12.71 -8.52
C ALA A 184 -11.86 -12.67 -8.74
N LEU A 185 -11.43 -12.20 -9.92
CA LEU A 185 -10.05 -11.89 -10.23
C LEU A 185 -9.80 -10.38 -10.09
N SER A 186 -8.63 -10.03 -9.58
CA SER A 186 -8.17 -8.63 -9.62
C SER A 186 -8.06 -8.13 -11.07
N PRO A 187 -8.33 -6.85 -11.33
CA PRO A 187 -8.05 -6.22 -12.63
C PRO A 187 -6.59 -6.35 -13.08
N ASP A 188 -5.66 -6.51 -12.13
CA ASP A 188 -4.23 -6.68 -12.39
C ASP A 188 -3.76 -8.16 -12.35
N HIS A 189 -4.67 -9.10 -12.19
CA HIS A 189 -4.31 -10.52 -12.25
C HIS A 189 -3.75 -10.88 -13.63
N PRO A 190 -2.69 -11.71 -13.74
CA PRO A 190 -2.07 -12.07 -15.01
C PRO A 190 -3.08 -12.61 -16.05
N LEU A 191 -4.04 -13.43 -15.63
CA LEU A 191 -5.11 -13.92 -16.51
C LEU A 191 -6.00 -12.78 -17.01
N THR A 192 -6.35 -11.82 -16.15
CA THR A 192 -7.14 -10.64 -16.55
C THR A 192 -6.40 -9.81 -17.59
N ILE A 193 -5.09 -9.66 -17.44
CA ILE A 193 -4.23 -8.93 -18.39
C ILE A 193 -4.26 -9.65 -19.75
N GLN A 194 -4.05 -10.96 -19.75
CA GLN A 194 -4.09 -11.78 -20.98
C GLN A 194 -5.45 -11.71 -21.67
N LEU A 195 -6.54 -11.84 -20.94
CA LEU A 195 -7.90 -11.74 -21.52
C LEU A 195 -8.18 -10.35 -22.11
N ALA A 196 -7.65 -9.30 -21.49
CA ALA A 196 -7.82 -7.93 -21.96
C ALA A 196 -7.09 -7.63 -23.28
N GLU A 197 -6.08 -8.43 -23.68
CA GLU A 197 -5.42 -8.29 -24.99
C GLU A 197 -6.40 -8.48 -26.16
N ASN A 198 -7.43 -9.30 -25.95
CA ASN A 198 -8.42 -9.66 -26.97
C ASN A 198 -9.82 -9.08 -26.70
N SER A 199 -9.99 -8.21 -25.69
CA SER A 199 -11.26 -7.59 -25.32
C SER A 199 -11.09 -6.10 -24.99
N GLU A 200 -11.54 -5.25 -25.90
CA GLU A 200 -11.55 -3.80 -25.68
C GLU A 200 -12.46 -3.39 -24.51
N GLU A 201 -13.54 -4.14 -24.27
CA GLU A 201 -14.45 -3.91 -23.14
C GLU A 201 -13.75 -4.18 -21.79
N LEU A 202 -13.04 -5.31 -21.69
CA LEU A 202 -12.26 -5.65 -20.48
C LEU A 202 -11.10 -4.68 -20.27
N LYS A 203 -10.47 -4.23 -21.34
CA LYS A 203 -9.42 -3.22 -21.30
C LYS A 203 -9.95 -1.87 -20.78
N ALA A 204 -11.12 -1.45 -21.27
CA ALA A 204 -11.78 -0.25 -20.76
C ALA A 204 -12.20 -0.39 -19.29
N PHE A 205 -12.71 -1.58 -18.89
CA PHE A 205 -13.05 -1.89 -17.50
C PHE A 205 -11.82 -1.79 -16.59
N ARG A 206 -10.68 -2.39 -16.98
CA ARG A 206 -9.41 -2.27 -16.23
C ARG A 206 -8.97 -0.80 -16.10
N GLY A 207 -9.13 0.00 -17.16
CA GLY A 207 -8.85 1.43 -17.12
C GLY A 207 -9.70 2.19 -16.11
N LYS A 208 -10.98 1.84 -15.95
CA LYS A 208 -11.85 2.40 -14.91
C LYS A 208 -11.40 1.99 -13.51
N CYS A 209 -11.07 0.71 -13.33
CA CYS A 209 -10.59 0.21 -12.03
C CYS A 209 -9.27 0.87 -11.60
N ALA A 210 -8.38 1.16 -12.55
CA ALA A 210 -7.11 1.84 -12.27
C ALA A 210 -7.25 3.29 -11.76
N GLN A 211 -8.44 3.90 -11.93
CA GLN A 211 -8.74 5.25 -11.42
C GLN A 211 -9.23 5.23 -9.96
N VAL A 212 -9.59 4.06 -9.43
CA VAL A 212 -9.96 3.90 -8.02
C VAL A 212 -8.69 3.94 -7.18
N GLY A 213 -8.73 4.69 -6.07
CA GLY A 213 -7.60 4.76 -5.16
C GLY A 213 -7.22 3.39 -4.60
N THR A 214 -5.93 3.19 -4.31
CA THR A 214 -5.38 1.92 -3.83
C THR A 214 -5.47 1.74 -2.31
N SER A 215 -5.99 2.72 -1.56
CA SER A 215 -6.22 2.59 -0.12
C SER A 215 -7.43 1.69 0.15
N GLU A 216 -7.36 0.91 1.24
CA GLU A 216 -8.45 0.01 1.66
C GLU A 216 -9.78 0.78 1.81
N GLU A 217 -9.74 1.97 2.40
CA GLU A 217 -10.90 2.84 2.56
C GLU A 217 -11.47 3.31 1.20
N ALA A 218 -10.63 3.62 0.21
CA ALA A 218 -11.07 4.03 -1.12
C ALA A 218 -11.72 2.85 -1.87
N ILE A 219 -11.17 1.65 -1.72
CA ILE A 219 -11.72 0.41 -2.31
C ILE A 219 -13.07 0.06 -1.67
N GLU A 220 -13.18 0.19 -0.35
CA GLU A 220 -14.41 -0.10 0.39
C GLU A 220 -15.55 0.84 0.01
N LYS A 221 -15.25 2.13 -0.19
CA LYS A 221 -16.22 3.18 -0.56
C LYS A 221 -16.54 3.25 -2.06
N ALA A 222 -15.70 2.62 -2.91
CA ALA A 222 -15.92 2.64 -4.35
C ALA A 222 -17.18 1.85 -4.74
N GLU A 223 -17.82 2.26 -5.83
CA GLU A 223 -18.86 1.46 -6.46
C GLU A 223 -18.27 0.10 -6.85
N LYS A 224 -18.94 -0.97 -6.42
CA LYS A 224 -18.52 -2.34 -6.72
C LYS A 224 -18.89 -2.67 -8.15
N LEU A 225 -17.87 -2.82 -8.98
CA LEU A 225 -18.01 -3.12 -10.40
C LEU A 225 -17.44 -4.50 -10.71
N GLY A 226 -18.06 -5.20 -11.63
CA GLY A 226 -17.62 -6.51 -12.10
C GLY A 226 -17.76 -6.63 -13.61
N PHE A 227 -16.88 -7.43 -14.21
CA PHE A 227 -16.90 -7.80 -15.61
C PHE A 227 -16.91 -9.33 -15.73
N ASP A 228 -17.88 -9.90 -16.39
CA ASP A 228 -17.97 -11.35 -16.64
C ASP A 228 -16.96 -11.74 -17.73
N THR A 229 -16.07 -12.67 -17.40
CA THR A 229 -15.05 -13.16 -18.35
C THR A 229 -15.58 -14.22 -19.31
N GLY A 230 -16.76 -14.78 -19.04
CA GLY A 230 -17.30 -15.95 -19.73
C GLY A 230 -16.61 -17.27 -19.38
N LEU A 231 -15.63 -17.27 -18.49
CA LEU A 231 -14.96 -18.47 -17.99
C LEU A 231 -15.73 -19.04 -16.79
N THR A 232 -15.64 -20.35 -16.61
CA THR A 232 -16.22 -21.06 -15.48
C THR A 232 -15.22 -22.01 -14.83
N VAL A 233 -15.37 -22.20 -13.53
CA VAL A 233 -14.61 -23.18 -12.74
C VAL A 233 -15.55 -24.12 -12.02
N LYS A 234 -15.07 -25.32 -11.70
CA LYS A 234 -15.82 -26.33 -10.92
C LYS A 234 -15.77 -25.99 -9.44
N HIS A 235 -16.91 -26.17 -8.78
CA HIS A 235 -16.92 -26.10 -7.32
C HIS A 235 -16.19 -27.32 -6.73
N PRO A 236 -15.20 -27.14 -5.81
CA PRO A 236 -14.32 -28.23 -5.40
C PRO A 236 -15.00 -29.33 -4.55
N PHE A 237 -16.17 -29.04 -3.98
CA PHE A 237 -16.88 -29.94 -3.05
C PHE A 237 -18.31 -30.25 -3.48
N GLU A 238 -18.82 -29.64 -4.54
CA GLU A 238 -20.18 -29.89 -5.04
C GLU A 238 -20.13 -30.35 -6.49
N ASP A 239 -20.33 -31.65 -6.70
CA ASP A 239 -20.32 -32.25 -8.04
C ASP A 239 -21.35 -31.58 -8.95
N GLY A 240 -20.91 -31.20 -10.15
CA GLY A 240 -21.75 -30.59 -11.17
C GLY A 240 -22.07 -29.11 -10.96
N LYS A 241 -21.62 -28.50 -9.85
CA LYS A 241 -21.76 -27.07 -9.64
C LYS A 241 -20.57 -26.33 -10.24
N THR A 242 -20.85 -25.33 -11.05
CA THR A 242 -19.84 -24.44 -11.65
C THR A 242 -20.03 -23.02 -11.15
N LEU A 243 -18.95 -22.27 -11.13
CA LEU A 243 -18.92 -20.86 -10.71
C LEU A 243 -18.37 -20.01 -11.85
N PRO A 244 -19.04 -18.91 -12.21
CA PRO A 244 -18.51 -17.98 -13.19
C PRO A 244 -17.30 -17.22 -12.63
N VAL A 245 -16.37 -16.87 -13.51
CA VAL A 245 -15.17 -16.10 -13.18
C VAL A 245 -15.39 -14.65 -13.62
N TRP A 246 -15.34 -13.75 -12.66
CA TRP A 246 -15.50 -12.32 -12.87
C TRP A 246 -14.18 -11.58 -12.65
N VAL A 247 -14.02 -10.45 -13.30
CA VAL A 247 -13.01 -9.45 -12.90
C VAL A 247 -13.72 -8.39 -12.07
N ALA A 248 -13.20 -8.08 -10.88
CA ALA A 248 -13.85 -7.14 -9.97
C ALA A 248 -12.86 -6.17 -9.33
N ASN A 249 -13.35 -4.99 -8.92
CA ASN A 249 -12.56 -3.93 -8.30
C ASN A 249 -12.61 -3.91 -6.77
N PHE A 250 -13.10 -4.98 -6.15
CA PHE A 250 -13.26 -5.11 -4.70
C PHE A 250 -12.69 -6.42 -4.17
#